data_22bdcbe50a3200beb114c33cb8c6efca
#
_entry.id   22bdcbe50a3200beb114c33cb8c6efca
#
_cell.length_a   1.000
_cell.length_b   1.000
_cell.length_c   1.000
_cell.angle_alpha   90.00
_cell.angle_beta   90.00
_cell.angle_gamma   90.00
#
_symmetry.space_group_name_H-M   'P 1'
#
loop_
_entity.id
_entity.type
_entity.pdbx_description
1 polymer ?
#
loop_
_entity_poly.entity_id
_entity_poly.type
_entity_poly.pdbx_seq_one_letter_code
_entity_poly.pdbx_strand_id
1 'polypeptide(L)'
;IKNLTKAKITKISPLEMKVDNKKKKFLAINEVSILRQSRQAASISIKKGSKFLIKKLVSDGVLVSTPAGSTAYNLSVYGPILNLNSKKISISPISAFRPRRWRGKIVSDKSKIVIKNLNFKKRPISAVADNYEIRNAKTIYIKVNNQIKFNLLYDKSSSLHKKIKLEQLRKDT
;
A
#
# COMPACT_ATOMS: atom_id res chain seq x y z
N ILE A 1 6.48 -14.86 -23.46
CA ILE A 1 5.13 -15.31 -23.04
C ILE A 1 4.68 -16.32 -24.08
N LYS A 2 4.75 -17.61 -23.77
CA LYS A 2 4.45 -18.70 -24.72
C LYS A 2 2.96 -18.81 -25.14
N ASN A 3 2.03 -18.07 -24.49
CA ASN A 3 0.59 -18.19 -24.76
C ASN A 3 -0.18 -16.88 -24.52
N LEU A 4 0.15 -15.82 -25.26
CA LEU A 4 -0.58 -14.55 -25.19
C LEU A 4 -2.07 -14.70 -25.52
N THR A 5 -2.41 -15.59 -26.45
CA THR A 5 -3.80 -15.87 -26.87
C THR A 5 -4.67 -16.49 -25.78
N LYS A 6 -4.05 -17.12 -24.76
CA LYS A 6 -4.75 -17.72 -23.62
C LYS A 6 -4.71 -16.86 -22.37
N ALA A 7 -4.07 -15.69 -22.40
CA ALA A 7 -3.95 -14.80 -21.27
C ALA A 7 -5.30 -14.18 -20.90
N LYS A 8 -5.54 -14.03 -19.60
CA LYS A 8 -6.69 -13.30 -19.08
C LYS A 8 -6.30 -11.86 -18.83
N ILE A 9 -7.12 -10.92 -19.29
CA ILE A 9 -6.95 -9.51 -19.00
C ILE A 9 -7.78 -9.13 -17.77
N THR A 10 -7.15 -8.49 -16.80
CA THR A 10 -7.82 -7.88 -15.65
C THR A 10 -7.48 -6.40 -15.61
N LYS A 11 -8.51 -5.56 -15.48
CA LYS A 11 -8.33 -4.11 -15.32
C LYS A 11 -8.07 -3.79 -13.86
N ILE A 12 -6.96 -3.12 -13.58
CA ILE A 12 -6.58 -2.66 -12.25
C ILE A 12 -6.54 -1.12 -12.22
N SER A 13 -6.87 -0.55 -11.06
CA SER A 13 -6.81 0.89 -10.82
C SER A 13 -5.67 1.19 -9.86
N PRO A 14 -4.81 2.20 -10.17
CA PRO A 14 -3.74 2.60 -9.27
C PRO A 14 -4.27 3.37 -8.07
N LEU A 15 -3.43 3.47 -7.04
CA LEU A 15 -3.57 4.49 -6.02
C LEU A 15 -3.08 5.83 -6.57
N GLU A 16 -3.74 6.91 -6.19
CA GLU A 16 -3.31 8.29 -6.35
C GLU A 16 -2.85 8.81 -5.00
N MET A 17 -1.60 9.24 -4.92
CA MET A 17 -1.00 9.88 -3.75
C MET A 17 -0.83 11.37 -3.98
N LYS A 18 -1.23 12.19 -2.99
CA LYS A 18 -0.92 13.62 -2.90
C LYS A 18 -0.27 13.88 -1.56
N VAL A 19 0.79 14.69 -1.53
CA VAL A 19 1.52 15.02 -0.31
C VAL A 19 1.38 16.50 0.00
N ASP A 20 0.98 16.82 1.21
CA ASP A 20 0.74 18.18 1.71
C ASP A 20 -0.17 18.97 0.75
N ASN A 21 0.10 20.25 0.54
CA ASN A 21 -0.63 21.10 -0.39
C ASN A 21 -0.05 21.11 -1.80
N LYS A 22 0.87 20.16 -2.12
CA LYS A 22 1.47 20.10 -3.45
C LYS A 22 0.41 19.76 -4.50
N LYS A 23 0.45 20.46 -5.65
CA LYS A 23 -0.48 20.19 -6.77
C LYS A 23 -0.21 18.84 -7.44
N LYS A 24 1.08 18.42 -7.46
CA LYS A 24 1.51 17.19 -8.13
C LYS A 24 0.93 15.95 -7.44
N LYS A 25 0.42 15.03 -8.25
CA LYS A 25 -0.11 13.73 -7.85
C LYS A 25 0.80 12.64 -8.38
N PHE A 26 0.89 11.56 -7.66
CA PHE A 26 1.71 10.40 -8.01
C PHE A 26 0.81 9.16 -8.04
N LEU A 27 1.09 8.25 -8.96
CA LEU A 27 0.34 7.01 -9.11
C LEU A 27 1.19 5.85 -8.60
N ALA A 28 0.55 4.90 -7.96
CA ALA A 28 1.14 3.63 -7.53
C ALA A 28 0.25 2.47 -7.99
N ILE A 29 0.84 1.53 -8.71
CA ILE A 29 0.17 0.30 -9.15
C ILE A 29 0.11 -0.67 -7.97
N ASN A 30 1.20 -0.80 -7.23
CA ASN A 30 1.30 -1.71 -6.10
C ASN A 30 0.84 -1.05 -4.79
N GLU A 31 1.63 -0.11 -4.28
CA GLU A 31 1.38 0.49 -2.97
C GLU A 31 1.91 1.91 -2.85
N VAL A 32 1.34 2.61 -1.88
CA VAL A 32 1.94 3.80 -1.29
C VAL A 32 2.50 3.40 0.06
N SER A 33 3.82 3.54 0.24
CA SER A 33 4.51 3.30 1.49
C SER A 33 4.87 4.60 2.18
N ILE A 34 4.66 4.63 3.50
CA ILE A 34 5.11 5.72 4.37
C ILE A 34 6.16 5.13 5.30
N LEU A 35 7.39 5.67 5.25
CA LEU A 35 8.55 5.14 5.94
C LEU A 35 9.22 6.21 6.80
N ARG A 36 9.74 5.81 7.96
CA ARG A 36 10.59 6.68 8.77
C ARG A 36 11.87 7.04 8.02
N GLN A 37 12.33 8.28 8.16
CA GLN A 37 13.60 8.75 7.57
C GLN A 37 14.78 8.75 8.54
N SER A 38 14.52 8.47 9.81
CA SER A 38 15.53 8.47 10.86
C SER A 38 15.51 7.16 11.63
N ARG A 39 16.44 7.00 12.58
CA ARG A 39 16.49 5.83 13.48
C ARG A 39 15.25 5.74 14.38
N GLN A 40 14.59 6.86 14.65
CA GLN A 40 13.38 6.88 15.47
C GLN A 40 12.16 6.39 14.67
N ALA A 41 11.33 5.58 15.30
CA ALA A 41 10.07 5.13 14.73
C ALA A 41 9.19 6.30 14.32
N ALA A 42 8.46 6.18 13.22
CA ALA A 42 7.44 7.14 12.80
C ALA A 42 6.33 7.24 13.85
N SER A 43 5.71 8.41 13.95
CA SER A 43 4.52 8.63 14.78
C SER A 43 3.44 9.25 13.90
N ILE A 44 2.47 8.44 13.51
CA ILE A 44 1.47 8.81 12.49
C ILE A 44 0.05 8.56 12.98
N SER A 45 -0.90 9.31 12.44
CA SER A 45 -2.32 9.00 12.53
C SER A 45 -2.86 8.60 11.18
N ILE A 46 -3.89 7.74 11.16
CA ILE A 46 -4.52 7.26 9.93
C ILE A 46 -6.02 7.47 10.05
N LYS A 47 -6.59 8.14 9.04
CA LYS A 47 -8.03 8.35 8.90
C LYS A 47 -8.56 7.70 7.62
N LYS A 48 -9.80 7.26 7.68
CA LYS A 48 -10.65 6.92 6.53
C LYS A 48 -11.76 7.96 6.45
N GLY A 49 -11.68 8.87 5.47
CA GLY A 49 -12.52 10.06 5.46
C GLY A 49 -12.32 10.89 6.74
N SER A 50 -13.40 11.17 7.46
CA SER A 50 -13.37 11.90 8.75
C SER A 50 -13.01 11.02 9.96
N LYS A 51 -13.24 9.68 9.87
CA LYS A 51 -13.08 8.76 11.00
C LYS A 51 -11.63 8.30 11.18
N PHE A 52 -11.12 8.29 12.40
CA PHE A 52 -9.84 7.69 12.72
C PHE A 52 -9.93 6.16 12.62
N LEU A 53 -9.02 5.55 11.87
CA LEU A 53 -8.71 4.12 11.98
C LEU A 53 -7.75 3.88 13.14
N ILE A 54 -6.79 4.80 13.30
CA ILE A 54 -5.89 4.82 14.43
C ILE A 54 -5.43 6.26 14.70
N LYS A 55 -5.56 6.70 15.95
CA LYS A 55 -5.19 8.08 16.35
C LYS A 55 -3.68 8.28 16.43
N LYS A 56 -2.95 7.23 16.86
CA LYS A 56 -1.48 7.24 16.95
C LYS A 56 -0.93 5.84 16.72
N LEU A 57 -0.15 5.68 15.66
CA LEU A 57 0.64 4.50 15.37
C LEU A 57 2.12 4.88 15.47
N VAL A 58 2.87 4.13 16.29
CA VAL A 58 4.34 4.20 16.35
C VAL A 58 4.86 2.95 15.68
N SER A 59 5.58 3.10 14.56
CA SER A 59 6.01 2.00 13.69
C SER A 59 7.18 2.45 12.81
N ASP A 60 7.79 1.54 12.07
CA ASP A 60 8.73 1.92 11.03
C ASP A 60 8.03 2.57 9.83
N GLY A 61 6.74 2.28 9.67
CA GLY A 61 5.92 2.87 8.62
C GLY A 61 4.55 2.22 8.49
N VAL A 62 3.91 2.49 7.35
CA VAL A 62 2.64 1.89 6.95
C VAL A 62 2.54 1.82 5.44
N LEU A 63 1.91 0.78 4.92
CA LEU A 63 1.59 0.61 3.51
C LEU A 63 0.10 0.80 3.28
N VAL A 64 -0.25 1.41 2.16
CA VAL A 64 -1.60 1.34 1.57
C VAL A 64 -1.45 0.65 0.23
N SER A 65 -2.00 -0.54 0.10
CA SER A 65 -1.78 -1.41 -1.06
C SER A 65 -3.05 -1.67 -1.85
N THR A 66 -2.91 -1.72 -3.17
CA THR A 66 -3.93 -2.22 -4.10
C THR A 66 -4.05 -3.74 -4.02
N PRO A 67 -5.07 -4.35 -4.63
CA PRO A 67 -5.10 -5.80 -4.81
C PRO A 67 -3.88 -6.34 -5.57
N ALA A 68 -3.37 -5.61 -6.58
CA ALA A 68 -2.18 -6.03 -7.34
C ALA A 68 -0.92 -6.01 -6.46
N GLY A 69 -0.75 -4.98 -5.64
CA GLY A 69 0.36 -4.83 -4.71
C GLY A 69 0.26 -5.68 -3.45
N SER A 70 -0.89 -6.34 -3.22
CA SER A 70 -1.08 -7.15 -2.01
C SER A 70 -0.09 -8.31 -1.88
N THR A 71 0.54 -8.72 -2.99
CA THR A 71 1.57 -9.77 -3.08
C THR A 71 2.99 -9.23 -3.25
N ALA A 72 3.14 -7.89 -3.24
CA ALA A 72 4.43 -7.20 -3.26
C ALA A 72 4.89 -6.88 -1.82
N TYR A 73 5.32 -5.66 -1.54
CA TYR A 73 5.82 -5.27 -0.22
C TYR A 73 4.78 -5.48 0.90
N ASN A 74 3.48 -5.37 0.57
CA ASN A 74 2.41 -5.68 1.52
C ASN A 74 2.50 -7.12 2.07
N LEU A 75 2.88 -8.11 1.25
CA LEU A 75 3.06 -9.49 1.71
C LEU A 75 4.25 -9.62 2.67
N SER A 76 5.36 -8.92 2.39
CA SER A 76 6.55 -8.93 3.24
C SER A 76 6.32 -8.36 4.64
N VAL A 77 5.31 -7.49 4.81
CA VAL A 77 4.90 -6.97 6.11
C VAL A 77 3.71 -7.74 6.71
N TYR A 78 3.46 -8.95 6.24
CA TYR A 78 2.33 -9.79 6.66
C TYR A 78 0.96 -9.15 6.43
N GLY A 79 0.85 -8.28 5.44
CA GLY A 79 -0.42 -7.71 5.02
C GLY A 79 -1.32 -8.74 4.33
N PRO A 80 -2.63 -8.52 4.31
CA PRO A 80 -3.57 -9.46 3.70
C PRO A 80 -3.42 -9.50 2.18
N ILE A 81 -3.53 -10.70 1.62
CA ILE A 81 -3.61 -10.89 0.18
C ILE A 81 -5.02 -10.57 -0.27
N LEU A 82 -5.15 -9.73 -1.29
CA LEU A 82 -6.42 -9.33 -1.87
C LEU A 82 -6.60 -9.94 -3.26
N ASN A 83 -7.79 -10.42 -3.54
CA ASN A 83 -8.12 -10.87 -4.88
C ASN A 83 -8.06 -9.67 -5.86
N LEU A 84 -7.47 -9.84 -7.05
CA LEU A 84 -7.30 -8.78 -8.06
C LEU A 84 -8.61 -8.05 -8.40
N ASN A 85 -9.73 -8.75 -8.39
CA ASN A 85 -11.05 -8.18 -8.68
C ASN A 85 -11.74 -7.59 -7.45
N SER A 86 -11.11 -7.63 -6.28
CA SER A 86 -11.73 -7.09 -5.08
C SER A 86 -11.76 -5.57 -5.11
N LYS A 87 -12.89 -4.99 -4.72
CA LYS A 87 -13.04 -3.54 -4.56
C LYS A 87 -12.56 -3.09 -3.17
N LYS A 88 -11.34 -3.50 -2.81
CA LYS A 88 -10.75 -3.27 -1.49
C LYS A 88 -9.29 -2.83 -1.64
N ILE A 89 -8.80 -2.13 -0.63
CA ILE A 89 -7.38 -1.81 -0.44
C ILE A 89 -6.98 -2.22 0.97
N SER A 90 -5.72 -2.56 1.18
CA SER A 90 -5.20 -2.88 2.51
C SER A 90 -4.40 -1.70 3.07
N ILE A 91 -4.42 -1.58 4.38
CA ILE A 91 -3.57 -0.68 5.16
C ILE A 91 -2.82 -1.56 6.14
N SER A 92 -1.52 -1.71 5.98
CA SER A 92 -0.68 -2.64 6.73
C SER A 92 0.47 -1.91 7.41
N PRO A 93 0.65 -2.04 8.73
CA PRO A 93 1.78 -1.42 9.41
C PRO A 93 3.09 -2.13 9.09
N ILE A 94 4.19 -1.38 9.15
CA ILE A 94 5.55 -1.92 9.09
C ILE A 94 6.10 -1.87 10.52
N SER A 95 6.37 -3.02 11.11
CA SER A 95 6.94 -3.14 12.46
C SER A 95 6.21 -2.30 13.50
N ALA A 96 4.90 -2.54 13.69
CA ALA A 96 4.09 -1.79 14.67
C ALA A 96 4.59 -1.99 16.10
N PHE A 97 5.09 -0.90 16.71
CA PHE A 97 5.57 -0.88 18.09
C PHE A 97 4.45 -0.52 19.08
N ARG A 98 3.62 0.50 18.74
CA ARG A 98 2.46 0.92 19.54
C ARG A 98 1.33 1.39 18.62
N PRO A 99 0.09 0.89 18.79
CA PRO A 99 -0.26 -0.25 19.65
C PRO A 99 0.36 -1.55 19.09
N ARG A 100 0.83 -2.39 19.98
CA ARG A 100 1.31 -3.72 19.61
C ARG A 100 0.15 -4.53 19.02
N ARG A 101 0.44 -5.43 18.07
CA ARG A 101 -0.54 -6.31 17.42
C ARG A 101 -1.58 -5.60 16.54
N TRP A 102 -1.45 -4.28 16.29
CA TRP A 102 -2.29 -3.67 15.27
C TRP A 102 -1.86 -4.18 13.89
N ARG A 103 -2.72 -4.96 13.26
CA ARG A 103 -2.44 -5.63 11.99
C ARG A 103 -2.94 -4.86 10.77
N GLY A 104 -3.42 -3.63 10.97
CA GLY A 104 -3.97 -2.82 9.88
C GLY A 104 -5.47 -3.05 9.66
N LYS A 105 -5.93 -2.65 8.48
CA LYS A 105 -7.35 -2.74 8.09
C LYS A 105 -7.47 -2.95 6.58
N ILE A 106 -8.46 -3.76 6.19
CA ILE A 106 -8.96 -3.78 4.81
C ILE A 106 -10.12 -2.80 4.74
N VAL A 107 -10.12 -1.94 3.72
CA VAL A 107 -11.17 -0.94 3.50
C VAL A 107 -11.63 -0.96 2.04
N SER A 108 -12.79 -0.36 1.76
CA SER A 108 -13.28 -0.22 0.38
C SER A 108 -12.33 0.64 -0.47
N ASP A 109 -12.21 0.34 -1.75
CA ASP A 109 -11.48 1.12 -2.75
C ASP A 109 -12.04 2.55 -2.95
N LYS A 110 -13.28 2.80 -2.53
CA LYS A 110 -13.88 4.14 -2.49
C LYS A 110 -13.38 4.99 -1.33
N SER A 111 -12.59 4.42 -0.42
CA SER A 111 -12.12 5.12 0.78
C SER A 111 -11.04 6.14 0.44
N LYS A 112 -11.14 7.32 1.03
CA LYS A 112 -10.08 8.33 1.05
C LYS A 112 -9.29 8.14 2.34
N ILE A 113 -8.00 7.83 2.22
CA ILE A 113 -7.10 7.63 3.36
C ILE A 113 -6.27 8.88 3.55
N VAL A 114 -6.17 9.34 4.80
CA VAL A 114 -5.32 10.46 5.18
C VAL A 114 -4.37 10.00 6.26
N ILE A 115 -3.07 10.12 6.00
CA ILE A 115 -2.01 9.80 6.94
C ILE A 115 -1.30 11.08 7.31
N LYS A 116 -1.25 11.38 8.63
CA LYS A 116 -0.60 12.59 9.14
C LYS A 116 0.57 12.21 10.03
N ASN A 117 1.72 12.82 9.77
CA ASN A 117 2.86 12.76 10.68
C ASN A 117 2.57 13.62 11.91
N LEU A 118 2.60 13.01 13.09
CA LEU A 118 2.29 13.68 14.36
C LEU A 118 3.50 14.40 14.96
N ASN A 119 4.71 14.10 14.48
CA ASN A 119 5.93 14.70 14.98
C ASN A 119 7.00 14.87 13.87
N PHE A 120 6.67 15.68 12.86
CA PHE A 120 7.47 15.79 11.65
C PHE A 120 8.88 16.37 11.88
N LYS A 121 9.08 17.21 12.90
CA LYS A 121 10.40 17.79 13.21
C LYS A 121 11.38 16.75 13.76
N LYS A 122 10.93 15.91 14.72
CA LYS A 122 11.77 14.90 15.37
C LYS A 122 11.75 13.54 14.66
N ARG A 123 10.66 13.23 13.95
CA ARG A 123 10.41 11.93 13.31
C ARG A 123 9.96 12.11 11.87
N PRO A 124 10.84 12.61 10.99
CA PRO A 124 10.49 12.82 9.59
C PRO A 124 10.14 11.49 8.92
N ILE A 125 9.22 11.56 7.95
CA ILE A 125 8.79 10.43 7.15
C ILE A 125 8.89 10.73 5.66
N SER A 126 9.13 9.70 4.87
CA SER A 126 8.98 9.69 3.41
C SER A 126 7.64 9.09 3.02
N ALA A 127 7.06 9.58 1.94
CA ALA A 127 5.93 8.97 1.24
C ALA A 127 6.40 8.51 -0.14
N VAL A 128 6.21 7.25 -0.47
CA VAL A 128 6.68 6.64 -1.71
C VAL A 128 5.49 6.05 -2.46
N ALA A 129 5.30 6.43 -3.72
CA ALA A 129 4.33 5.82 -4.62
C ALA A 129 5.11 4.92 -5.60
N ASP A 130 5.04 3.61 -5.41
CA ASP A 130 5.90 2.61 -6.06
C ASP A 130 7.39 3.01 -5.96
N ASN A 131 7.93 3.74 -6.93
CA ASN A 131 9.34 4.17 -7.00
C ASN A 131 9.54 5.70 -6.83
N TYR A 132 8.47 6.48 -6.64
CA TYR A 132 8.56 7.94 -6.46
C TYR A 132 8.54 8.34 -4.98
N GLU A 133 9.69 8.75 -4.46
CA GLU A 133 9.83 9.20 -3.06
C GLU A 133 9.59 10.71 -2.92
N ILE A 134 8.86 11.09 -1.86
CA ILE A 134 8.74 12.46 -1.36
C ILE A 134 9.14 12.46 0.10
N ARG A 135 10.26 13.13 0.40
CA ARG A 135 10.80 13.25 1.75
C ARG A 135 10.11 14.35 2.56
N ASN A 136 10.21 14.26 3.88
CA ASN A 136 9.67 15.23 4.84
C ASN A 136 8.17 15.48 4.67
N ALA A 137 7.42 14.43 4.39
CA ALA A 137 5.97 14.50 4.23
C ALA A 137 5.29 14.77 5.59
N LYS A 138 4.30 15.68 5.59
CA LYS A 138 3.50 16.01 6.77
C LYS A 138 2.14 15.34 6.73
N THR A 139 1.45 15.46 5.60
CA THR A 139 0.12 14.90 5.39
C THR A 139 0.05 14.24 4.01
N ILE A 140 -0.34 12.99 3.98
CA ILE A 140 -0.43 12.20 2.76
C ILE A 140 -1.90 11.82 2.54
N TYR A 141 -2.41 12.11 1.35
CA TYR A 141 -3.74 11.79 0.90
C TYR A 141 -3.65 10.68 -0.13
N ILE A 142 -4.38 9.60 0.08
CA ILE A 142 -4.35 8.42 -0.77
C ILE A 142 -5.78 8.00 -1.10
N LYS A 143 -6.04 7.74 -2.37
CA LYS A 143 -7.30 7.17 -2.87
C LYS A 143 -7.04 6.31 -4.09
N VAL A 144 -7.97 5.44 -4.44
CA VAL A 144 -7.92 4.77 -5.73
C VAL A 144 -8.30 5.75 -6.83
N ASN A 145 -7.51 5.81 -7.90
CA ASN A 145 -7.85 6.57 -9.11
C ASN A 145 -8.65 5.69 -10.06
N ASN A 146 -9.96 5.89 -10.10
CA ASN A 146 -10.87 5.12 -10.96
C ASN A 146 -10.91 5.55 -12.42
N GLN A 147 -10.32 6.71 -12.75
CA GLN A 147 -10.25 7.23 -14.12
C GLN A 147 -9.15 6.54 -14.93
N ILE A 148 -8.09 6.09 -14.26
CA ILE A 148 -6.95 5.40 -14.86
C ILE A 148 -7.11 3.90 -14.66
N LYS A 149 -6.92 3.13 -15.75
CA LYS A 149 -6.98 1.67 -15.74
C LYS A 149 -5.73 1.12 -16.43
N PHE A 150 -5.11 0.15 -15.81
CA PHE A 150 -4.07 -0.66 -16.43
C PHE A 150 -4.62 -2.04 -16.78
N ASN A 151 -4.26 -2.55 -17.93
CA ASN A 151 -4.59 -3.91 -18.32
C ASN A 151 -3.47 -4.85 -17.86
N LEU A 152 -3.77 -5.69 -16.89
CA LEU A 152 -2.86 -6.73 -16.42
C LEU A 152 -3.17 -8.03 -17.15
N LEU A 153 -2.20 -8.53 -17.90
CA LEU A 153 -2.28 -9.84 -18.53
C LEU A 153 -1.67 -10.89 -17.62
N TYR A 154 -2.39 -11.98 -17.36
CA TYR A 154 -1.86 -13.10 -16.59
C TYR A 154 -2.37 -14.43 -17.14
N ASP A 155 -1.61 -15.48 -16.89
CA ASP A 155 -1.96 -16.84 -17.29
C ASP A 155 -3.07 -17.40 -16.39
N LYS A 156 -4.12 -17.97 -17.00
CA LYS A 156 -5.23 -18.62 -16.28
C LYS A 156 -4.76 -19.78 -15.39
N SER A 157 -3.72 -20.50 -15.80
CA SER A 157 -3.17 -21.63 -15.05
C SER A 157 -2.38 -21.22 -13.81
N SER A 158 -1.98 -19.96 -13.72
CA SER A 158 -1.22 -19.38 -12.59
C SER A 158 -2.16 -18.64 -11.67
N SER A 159 -2.86 -19.33 -10.76
CA SER A 159 -3.59 -18.60 -9.72
C SER A 159 -2.59 -17.85 -8.84
N LEU A 160 -2.95 -16.63 -8.42
CA LEU A 160 -2.13 -15.82 -7.51
C LEU A 160 -1.77 -16.59 -6.24
N HIS A 161 -2.71 -17.39 -5.70
CA HIS A 161 -2.48 -18.27 -4.55
C HIS A 161 -1.43 -19.36 -4.82
N LYS A 162 -1.42 -19.93 -6.02
CA LYS A 162 -0.43 -20.94 -6.40
C LYS A 162 0.97 -20.33 -6.49
N LYS A 163 1.10 -19.12 -7.05
CA LYS A 163 2.37 -18.40 -7.11
C LYS A 163 2.90 -18.06 -5.71
N ILE A 164 2.06 -17.58 -4.82
CA ILE A 164 2.43 -17.26 -3.43
C ILE A 164 2.89 -18.51 -2.71
N LYS A 165 2.15 -19.63 -2.85
CA LYS A 165 2.54 -20.91 -2.23
C LYS A 165 3.89 -21.40 -2.76
N LEU A 166 4.15 -21.26 -4.05
CA LEU A 166 5.43 -21.60 -4.66
C LEU A 166 6.56 -20.69 -4.16
N GLU A 167 6.32 -19.41 -4.01
CA GLU A 167 7.29 -18.44 -3.46
C GLU A 167 7.64 -18.76 -2.00
N GLN A 168 6.64 -19.09 -1.18
CA GLN A 168 6.86 -19.48 0.22
C GLN A 168 7.59 -20.83 0.37
N LEU A 169 7.52 -21.70 -0.63
CA LEU A 169 8.20 -23.00 -0.66
C LEU A 169 9.56 -22.95 -1.36
N ARG A 170 9.91 -21.82 -1.97
CA ARG A 170 11.21 -21.61 -2.60
C ARG A 170 12.27 -21.62 -1.49
N LYS A 171 13.01 -22.71 -1.41
CA LYS A 171 14.27 -22.73 -0.67
C LYS A 171 15.25 -21.90 -1.49
N ASP A 172 15.90 -20.94 -0.85
CA ASP A 172 17.04 -20.22 -1.43
C ASP A 172 18.12 -21.29 -1.74
N THR A 173 18.32 -21.53 -3.03
CA THR A 173 19.45 -22.33 -3.55
C THR A 173 20.59 -21.40 -3.88
#